data_5accac9ef62b07b22efedd71df58b282
#
_entry.id   5accac9ef62b07b22efedd71df58b282
#
_cell.length_a   1.000
_cell.length_b   1.000
_cell.length_c   1.000
_cell.angle_alpha   90.00
_cell.angle_beta   90.00
_cell.angle_gamma   90.00
#
_symmetry.space_group_name_H-M   'P 1'
#
loop_
_entity.id
_entity.type
_entity.pdbx_description
1 polymer ?
#
loop_
_entity_poly.entity_id
_entity_poly.type
_entity_poly.pdbx_seq_one_letter_code
_entity_poly.pdbx_strand_id
1 'polypeptide(L)'
;GTGVTVKRVDKNGTPITATYTPTVTPVTPTAEPVTSIGKKGQTQTGKPTFTEGDSRVPMNDEVPATFEDGSTTKTIPGVGTYTVAADGTVTFTPEPEFTGTAPAVTVVREDVNGTKASATYTPTVLPITKFVDKEGKEIPGYPTVDGEEPKAEIPGYRFVETKKLPNGDTEHVYEKVTTSYVDENGDPIPGNPTEDGEQPKKDIPGYDFVKTVVDKDGNTQHIYKKTVTPTPMPDPTPTPEPQPQPTPQPQPTPEPQPTPQPQPTPEPQPTPQPKPEEPTIPVVPETKEEVKYIDPQNPTAQLPNTGTKESSTAGLAIFSALAGLSLFGFAKRKKED
;
A
#
# COMPACT_ATOMS: atom_id res chain seq x y z
N GLY A 1 -2.47 -6.85 62.63
CA GLY A 1 -2.58 -8.07 63.45
C GLY A 1 -3.25 -7.80 64.79
N THR A 2 -3.58 -8.87 65.53
CA THR A 2 -4.13 -8.77 66.84
C THR A 2 -3.04 -8.32 67.79
N GLY A 3 -3.34 -7.33 68.69
CA GLY A 3 -2.40 -6.83 69.66
C GLY A 3 -2.09 -7.88 70.70
N VAL A 4 -0.82 -8.06 71.05
CA VAL A 4 -0.34 -8.95 72.10
C VAL A 4 0.10 -8.10 73.32
N THR A 5 -0.47 -8.36 74.49
CA THR A 5 -0.13 -7.64 75.68
C THR A 5 1.09 -8.28 76.36
N VAL A 6 2.15 -7.53 76.45
CA VAL A 6 3.37 -7.90 77.23
C VAL A 6 3.24 -7.38 78.67
N LYS A 7 3.43 -8.25 79.64
CA LYS A 7 3.40 -7.92 81.08
C LYS A 7 4.79 -8.03 81.66
N ARG A 8 5.18 -7.03 82.42
CA ARG A 8 6.38 -7.05 83.22
C ARG A 8 6.02 -6.62 84.64
N VAL A 9 6.72 -7.13 85.60
CA VAL A 9 6.48 -6.82 87.02
C VAL A 9 7.70 -6.09 87.59
N ASP A 10 7.50 -5.04 88.40
CA ASP A 10 8.54 -4.34 89.08
C ASP A 10 9.03 -5.12 90.35
N LYS A 11 10.02 -4.59 91.06
CA LYS A 11 10.56 -5.25 92.26
C LYS A 11 9.56 -5.36 93.43
N ASN A 12 8.49 -4.56 93.40
CA ASN A 12 7.42 -4.58 94.37
C ASN A 12 6.25 -5.48 94.00
N GLY A 13 6.36 -6.20 92.86
CA GLY A 13 5.30 -7.08 92.33
C GLY A 13 4.22 -6.34 91.55
N THR A 14 4.37 -5.04 91.30
CA THR A 14 3.37 -4.29 90.49
C THR A 14 3.52 -4.55 89.03
N PRO A 15 2.46 -5.04 88.33
CA PRO A 15 2.51 -5.33 86.94
C PRO A 15 2.43 -4.05 86.10
N ILE A 16 3.26 -3.98 85.03
CA ILE A 16 3.18 -3.02 83.96
C ILE A 16 2.88 -3.82 82.64
N THR A 17 1.94 -3.35 81.93
CA THR A 17 1.55 -3.97 80.61
C THR A 17 1.72 -2.97 79.49
N ALA A 18 2.15 -3.48 78.31
CA ALA A 18 2.18 -2.75 77.07
C ALA A 18 1.66 -3.66 76.00
N THR A 19 0.91 -3.11 75.04
CA THR A 19 0.37 -3.87 73.83
C THR A 19 1.26 -3.61 72.66
N TYR A 20 1.74 -4.67 72.01
CA TYR A 20 2.37 -4.64 70.72
C TYR A 20 1.38 -5.10 69.69
N THR A 21 1.07 -4.26 68.68
CA THR A 21 0.18 -4.58 67.54
C THR A 21 1.00 -4.63 66.25
N PRO A 22 1.28 -5.80 65.69
CA PRO A 22 2.00 -5.89 64.45
C PRO A 22 1.13 -5.40 63.30
N THR A 23 1.71 -4.63 62.39
CA THR A 23 1.09 -4.24 61.11
C THR A 23 1.87 -4.91 59.99
N VAL A 24 1.14 -5.59 59.09
CA VAL A 24 1.70 -6.17 57.88
C VAL A 24 1.24 -5.30 56.74
N THR A 25 2.18 -4.76 55.98
CA THR A 25 1.91 -4.04 54.75
C THR A 25 1.65 -5.08 53.65
N PRO A 26 0.53 -4.98 52.91
CA PRO A 26 0.29 -5.86 51.76
C PRO A 26 1.38 -5.68 50.70
N VAL A 27 1.80 -6.79 50.11
CA VAL A 27 2.66 -6.82 48.93
C VAL A 27 1.74 -7.13 47.76
N THR A 28 1.80 -6.32 46.72
CA THR A 28 0.95 -6.47 45.52
C THR A 28 1.81 -6.59 44.29
N PRO A 29 1.76 -7.70 43.57
CA PRO A 29 2.42 -7.83 42.28
C PRO A 29 1.78 -6.91 41.26
N THR A 30 2.53 -6.54 40.24
CA THR A 30 2.08 -5.71 39.09
C THR A 30 2.09 -6.50 37.81
N ALA A 31 1.36 -6.02 36.80
CA ALA A 31 1.37 -6.63 35.50
C ALA A 31 1.21 -5.58 34.37
N GLU A 32 1.92 -5.78 33.26
CA GLU A 32 1.91 -4.92 32.10
C GLU A 32 1.26 -5.63 30.91
N PRO A 33 0.36 -4.94 30.17
CA PRO A 33 -0.29 -5.52 29.00
C PRO A 33 0.67 -5.66 27.83
N VAL A 34 0.29 -6.52 26.86
CA VAL A 34 1.03 -6.72 25.62
C VAL A 34 0.09 -6.74 24.42
N THR A 35 0.60 -6.29 23.28
CA THR A 35 -0.09 -6.35 21.98
C THR A 35 0.77 -7.10 20.97
N SER A 36 0.15 -7.60 19.90
CA SER A 36 0.86 -8.12 18.74
C SER A 36 0.17 -7.68 17.45
N ILE A 37 0.92 -7.69 16.34
CA ILE A 37 0.41 -7.45 15.00
C ILE A 37 0.93 -8.57 14.11
N GLY A 38 0.03 -9.21 13.37
CA GLY A 38 0.36 -10.32 12.47
C GLY A 38 -0.42 -10.26 11.18
N LYS A 39 0.00 -11.09 10.23
CA LYS A 39 -0.65 -11.25 8.94
C LYS A 39 -1.94 -12.05 9.05
N LYS A 40 -2.84 -11.88 8.10
CA LYS A 40 -4.08 -12.67 7.99
C LYS A 40 -3.79 -14.17 8.04
N GLY A 41 -4.52 -14.89 8.92
CA GLY A 41 -4.37 -16.33 9.14
C GLY A 41 -3.11 -16.75 9.92
N GLN A 42 -2.21 -15.83 10.29
CA GLN A 42 -1.00 -16.14 11.03
C GLN A 42 -1.27 -16.20 12.54
N THR A 43 -0.85 -17.30 13.18
CA THR A 43 -0.82 -17.42 14.64
C THR A 43 0.13 -16.39 15.24
N GLN A 44 -0.30 -15.73 16.33
CA GLN A 44 0.46 -14.72 17.05
C GLN A 44 0.66 -15.12 18.50
N THR A 45 1.70 -14.61 19.14
CA THR A 45 1.95 -14.82 20.55
C THR A 45 2.18 -13.49 21.25
N GLY A 46 1.81 -13.42 22.54
CA GLY A 46 2.12 -12.31 23.41
C GLY A 46 2.25 -12.80 24.85
N LYS A 47 3.21 -12.23 25.59
CA LYS A 47 3.43 -12.57 26.98
C LYS A 47 3.34 -11.30 27.81
N PRO A 48 2.23 -11.08 28.54
CA PRO A 48 2.15 -10.02 29.54
C PRO A 48 3.27 -10.18 30.59
N THR A 49 3.83 -9.06 31.03
CA THR A 49 4.89 -9.07 32.03
C THR A 49 4.27 -9.01 33.42
N PHE A 50 4.69 -9.92 34.29
CA PHE A 50 4.28 -9.95 35.68
C PHE A 50 5.51 -9.72 36.58
N THR A 51 5.40 -8.79 37.51
CA THR A 51 6.49 -8.39 38.40
C THR A 51 6.05 -8.52 39.85
N GLU A 52 6.86 -9.20 40.65
CA GLU A 52 6.65 -9.29 42.10
C GLU A 52 6.61 -7.93 42.78
N GLY A 53 5.78 -7.78 43.78
CA GLY A 53 5.71 -6.56 44.57
C GLY A 53 6.85 -6.41 45.59
N ASP A 54 7.47 -7.50 45.99
CA ASP A 54 8.66 -7.59 46.86
C ASP A 54 9.43 -8.87 46.50
N SER A 55 10.76 -8.78 46.43
CA SER A 55 11.64 -9.92 46.05
C SER A 55 11.54 -11.13 46.99
N ARG A 56 11.01 -10.95 48.19
CA ARG A 56 10.73 -12.05 49.12
C ARG A 56 9.41 -12.75 48.85
N VAL A 57 8.59 -12.22 47.97
CA VAL A 57 7.27 -12.73 47.55
C VAL A 57 7.25 -12.82 46.02
N PRO A 58 8.01 -13.77 45.46
CA PRO A 58 8.09 -13.91 44.02
C PRO A 58 6.76 -14.37 43.40
N MET A 59 6.63 -14.22 42.06
CA MET A 59 5.54 -14.83 41.35
C MET A 59 5.58 -16.35 41.50
N ASN A 60 4.42 -16.97 41.67
CA ASN A 60 4.32 -18.41 41.91
C ASN A 60 4.33 -19.19 40.56
N ASP A 61 5.44 -19.80 40.26
CA ASP A 61 5.60 -20.60 39.02
C ASP A 61 4.98 -22.03 39.12
N GLU A 62 4.59 -22.45 40.35
CA GLU A 62 3.90 -23.73 40.54
C GLU A 62 2.39 -23.63 40.24
N VAL A 63 1.85 -22.41 40.22
CA VAL A 63 0.45 -22.15 39.81
C VAL A 63 0.41 -21.65 38.37
N PRO A 64 -0.14 -22.44 37.46
CA PRO A 64 -0.22 -22.06 36.05
C PRO A 64 -1.02 -20.76 35.84
N ALA A 65 -0.59 -19.94 34.89
CA ALA A 65 -1.39 -18.81 34.42
C ALA A 65 -2.72 -19.28 33.82
N THR A 66 -3.77 -18.48 34.03
CA THR A 66 -5.10 -18.74 33.44
C THR A 66 -5.68 -17.44 32.87
N PHE A 67 -6.75 -17.54 32.10
CA PHE A 67 -7.61 -16.39 31.85
C PHE A 67 -8.40 -16.06 33.12
N GLU A 68 -9.04 -14.87 33.12
CA GLU A 68 -9.78 -14.37 34.33
C GLU A 68 -10.93 -15.28 34.78
N ASP A 69 -11.48 -16.11 33.86
CA ASP A 69 -12.52 -17.12 34.13
C ASP A 69 -11.94 -18.46 34.63
N GLY A 70 -10.62 -18.56 34.79
CA GLY A 70 -9.91 -19.76 35.22
C GLY A 70 -9.64 -20.75 34.09
N SER A 71 -10.08 -20.48 32.86
CA SER A 71 -9.80 -21.33 31.69
C SER A 71 -8.37 -21.10 31.16
N THR A 72 -7.90 -22.07 30.36
CA THR A 72 -6.64 -21.94 29.59
C THR A 72 -6.88 -21.84 28.10
N THR A 73 -8.14 -21.88 27.65
CA THR A 73 -8.53 -21.73 26.25
C THR A 73 -9.82 -20.92 26.15
N LYS A 74 -9.84 -19.97 25.20
CA LYS A 74 -11.00 -19.13 24.94
C LYS A 74 -11.20 -19.00 23.43
N THR A 75 -12.34 -19.46 22.93
CA THR A 75 -12.71 -19.34 21.51
C THR A 75 -13.77 -18.26 21.36
N ILE A 76 -13.54 -17.32 20.44
CA ILE A 76 -14.48 -16.26 20.07
C ILE A 76 -14.89 -16.49 18.62
N PRO A 77 -16.14 -16.88 18.36
CA PRO A 77 -16.64 -17.16 17.01
C PRO A 77 -16.44 -15.97 16.07
N GLY A 78 -15.95 -16.21 14.85
CA GLY A 78 -15.66 -15.18 13.86
C GLY A 78 -14.37 -14.38 14.13
N VAL A 79 -13.63 -14.71 15.21
CA VAL A 79 -12.38 -14.03 15.58
C VAL A 79 -11.22 -15.00 15.64
N GLY A 80 -11.31 -16.02 16.50
CA GLY A 80 -10.22 -16.99 16.68
C GLY A 80 -10.20 -17.60 18.07
N THR A 81 -9.12 -18.34 18.37
CA THR A 81 -8.92 -19.05 19.62
C THR A 81 -7.66 -18.58 20.32
N TYR A 82 -7.79 -18.30 21.61
CA TYR A 82 -6.68 -17.98 22.51
C TYR A 82 -6.37 -19.19 23.39
N THR A 83 -5.09 -19.43 23.61
CA THR A 83 -4.61 -20.39 24.61
C THR A 83 -3.56 -19.71 25.47
N VAL A 84 -3.55 -19.98 26.78
CA VAL A 84 -2.52 -19.47 27.68
C VAL A 84 -1.69 -20.64 28.21
N ALA A 85 -0.37 -20.52 28.12
CA ALA A 85 0.58 -21.45 28.69
C ALA A 85 0.80 -21.17 30.18
N ALA A 86 1.35 -22.15 30.93
CA ALA A 86 1.60 -22.03 32.36
C ALA A 86 2.43 -20.77 32.75
N ASP A 87 3.35 -20.36 31.87
CA ASP A 87 4.23 -19.21 32.07
C ASP A 87 3.58 -17.85 31.76
N GLY A 88 2.30 -17.85 31.35
CA GLY A 88 1.54 -16.66 30.97
C GLY A 88 1.67 -16.26 29.48
N THR A 89 2.39 -17.02 28.67
CA THR A 89 2.43 -16.80 27.22
C THR A 89 1.08 -17.14 26.59
N VAL A 90 0.49 -16.18 25.90
CA VAL A 90 -0.77 -16.37 25.16
C VAL A 90 -0.47 -16.61 23.69
N THR A 91 -1.08 -17.62 23.12
CA THR A 91 -1.12 -17.88 21.68
C THR A 91 -2.51 -17.55 21.15
N PHE A 92 -2.58 -16.73 20.10
CA PHE A 92 -3.80 -16.41 19.38
C PHE A 92 -3.75 -17.00 17.98
N THR A 93 -4.72 -17.85 17.65
CA THR A 93 -4.92 -18.40 16.32
C THR A 93 -6.18 -17.76 15.73
N PRO A 94 -6.04 -16.81 14.77
CA PRO A 94 -7.20 -16.16 14.17
C PRO A 94 -7.98 -17.12 13.28
N GLU A 95 -9.29 -16.85 13.10
CA GLU A 95 -10.03 -17.48 12.02
C GLU A 95 -9.52 -16.97 10.66
N PRO A 96 -9.60 -17.77 9.59
CA PRO A 96 -8.95 -17.47 8.30
C PRO A 96 -9.35 -16.12 7.69
N GLU A 97 -10.60 -15.70 7.91
CA GLU A 97 -11.12 -14.45 7.33
C GLU A 97 -11.12 -13.27 8.32
N PHE A 98 -10.68 -13.50 9.56
CA PHE A 98 -10.63 -12.44 10.56
C PHE A 98 -9.50 -11.45 10.26
N THR A 99 -9.83 -10.14 10.32
CA THR A 99 -8.88 -9.03 10.31
C THR A 99 -9.30 -7.97 11.32
N GLY A 100 -8.37 -7.08 11.67
CA GLY A 100 -8.60 -6.05 12.67
C GLY A 100 -8.11 -6.45 14.05
N THR A 101 -8.42 -5.61 15.05
CA THR A 101 -8.03 -5.83 16.44
C THR A 101 -9.01 -6.79 17.10
N ALA A 102 -8.49 -7.94 17.56
CA ALA A 102 -9.28 -8.91 18.28
C ALA A 102 -9.58 -8.46 19.71
N PRO A 103 -10.70 -8.92 20.32
CA PRO A 103 -11.00 -8.63 21.71
C PRO A 103 -9.85 -9.03 22.62
N ALA A 104 -9.50 -8.17 23.59
CA ALA A 104 -8.47 -8.46 24.57
C ALA A 104 -8.87 -9.63 25.46
N VAL A 105 -7.89 -10.45 25.83
CA VAL A 105 -8.04 -11.48 26.87
C VAL A 105 -7.18 -11.11 28.07
N THR A 106 -7.70 -11.32 29.28
CA THR A 106 -7.01 -11.03 30.52
C THR A 106 -6.30 -12.29 31.05
N VAL A 107 -4.99 -12.20 31.22
CA VAL A 107 -4.17 -13.25 31.83
C VAL A 107 -4.01 -12.95 33.30
N VAL A 108 -4.14 -13.94 34.16
CA VAL A 108 -4.00 -13.85 35.63
C VAL A 108 -2.88 -14.77 36.08
N ARG A 109 -1.99 -14.23 36.94
CA ARG A 109 -1.00 -14.97 37.70
C ARG A 109 -1.07 -14.53 39.17
N GLU A 110 -0.55 -15.36 40.04
CA GLU A 110 -0.46 -15.01 41.49
C GLU A 110 0.97 -15.15 42.00
N ASP A 111 1.24 -14.42 43.08
CA ASP A 111 2.47 -14.58 43.83
C ASP A 111 2.39 -15.77 44.79
N VAL A 112 3.50 -16.09 45.49
CA VAL A 112 3.53 -17.21 46.45
C VAL A 112 2.62 -17.01 47.66
N ASN A 113 2.07 -15.83 47.90
CA ASN A 113 1.05 -15.54 48.90
C ASN A 113 -0.38 -15.69 48.39
N GLY A 114 -0.56 -16.00 47.07
CA GLY A 114 -1.85 -16.07 46.41
C GLY A 114 -2.44 -14.71 46.02
N THR A 115 -1.63 -13.62 46.05
CA THR A 115 -2.08 -12.31 45.58
C THR A 115 -2.01 -12.27 44.06
N LYS A 116 -3.14 -11.91 43.43
CA LYS A 116 -3.28 -11.98 41.95
C LYS A 116 -2.86 -10.63 41.33
N ALA A 117 -2.20 -10.76 40.16
CA ALA A 117 -2.02 -9.70 39.18
C ALA A 117 -2.63 -10.13 37.85
N SER A 118 -3.09 -9.15 37.08
CA SER A 118 -3.71 -9.41 35.75
C SER A 118 -3.30 -8.37 34.74
N ALA A 119 -3.09 -8.82 33.51
CA ALA A 119 -2.84 -7.94 32.38
C ALA A 119 -3.46 -8.51 31.09
N THR A 120 -3.69 -7.65 30.11
CA THR A 120 -4.33 -8.02 28.87
C THR A 120 -3.34 -8.33 27.76
N TYR A 121 -3.75 -9.24 26.88
CA TYR A 121 -3.15 -9.44 25.56
C TYR A 121 -4.16 -9.07 24.48
N THR A 122 -3.73 -8.23 23.53
CA THR A 122 -4.59 -7.73 22.44
C THR A 122 -3.87 -7.91 21.09
N PRO A 123 -4.20 -8.95 20.31
CA PRO A 123 -3.65 -9.14 18.98
C PRO A 123 -4.40 -8.32 17.91
N THR A 124 -3.69 -7.91 16.86
CA THR A 124 -4.25 -7.29 15.67
C THR A 124 -3.84 -8.10 14.44
N VAL A 125 -4.79 -8.40 13.57
CA VAL A 125 -4.56 -9.08 12.29
C VAL A 125 -4.69 -8.06 11.18
N LEU A 126 -3.64 -7.91 10.37
CA LEU A 126 -3.64 -7.01 9.23
C LEU A 126 -4.60 -7.50 8.14
N PRO A 127 -5.41 -6.62 7.54
CA PRO A 127 -6.13 -6.96 6.31
C PRO A 127 -5.14 -7.16 5.17
N ILE A 128 -5.63 -7.60 4.01
CA ILE A 128 -4.83 -7.71 2.80
C ILE A 128 -5.35 -6.75 1.72
N THR A 129 -4.46 -6.37 0.80
CA THR A 129 -4.81 -5.64 -0.41
C THR A 129 -4.48 -6.50 -1.63
N LYS A 130 -5.45 -6.63 -2.53
CA LYS A 130 -5.33 -7.34 -3.81
C LYS A 130 -5.46 -6.38 -4.97
N PHE A 131 -4.74 -6.69 -6.05
CA PHE A 131 -4.84 -6.03 -7.35
C PHE A 131 -5.41 -7.06 -8.34
N VAL A 132 -6.65 -6.87 -8.75
CA VAL A 132 -7.40 -7.90 -9.50
C VAL A 132 -8.03 -7.32 -10.78
N ASP A 133 -8.26 -8.19 -11.76
CA ASP A 133 -9.09 -7.86 -12.91
C ASP A 133 -10.60 -7.89 -12.54
N LYS A 134 -11.46 -7.59 -13.50
CA LYS A 134 -12.93 -7.60 -13.29
C LYS A 134 -13.49 -8.98 -12.92
N GLU A 135 -12.78 -10.03 -13.27
CA GLU A 135 -13.11 -11.42 -12.95
C GLU A 135 -12.58 -11.84 -11.57
N GLY A 136 -11.88 -10.95 -10.85
CA GLY A 136 -11.30 -11.22 -9.52
C GLY A 136 -9.98 -11.96 -9.56
N LYS A 137 -9.35 -12.09 -10.71
CA LYS A 137 -8.04 -12.75 -10.87
C LYS A 137 -6.92 -11.76 -10.58
N GLU A 138 -5.91 -12.18 -9.83
CA GLU A 138 -4.73 -11.36 -9.54
C GLU A 138 -3.97 -10.97 -10.82
N ILE A 139 -3.56 -9.69 -10.86
CA ILE A 139 -2.80 -9.15 -11.98
C ILE A 139 -1.34 -9.60 -11.85
N PRO A 140 -0.75 -10.21 -12.90
CA PRO A 140 0.62 -10.66 -12.89
C PRO A 140 1.60 -9.54 -12.51
N GLY A 141 2.50 -9.83 -11.55
CA GLY A 141 3.48 -8.87 -11.04
C GLY A 141 2.97 -7.96 -9.91
N TYR A 142 1.68 -8.08 -9.54
CA TYR A 142 1.06 -7.34 -8.45
C TYR A 142 0.43 -8.31 -7.43
N PRO A 143 1.26 -8.98 -6.63
CA PRO A 143 0.77 -9.98 -5.67
C PRO A 143 -0.06 -9.34 -4.56
N THR A 144 -0.85 -10.14 -3.87
CA THR A 144 -1.51 -9.76 -2.63
C THR A 144 -0.48 -9.29 -1.60
N VAL A 145 -0.75 -8.17 -0.93
CA VAL A 145 0.10 -7.57 0.11
C VAL A 145 -0.64 -7.49 1.44
N ASP A 146 0.11 -7.59 2.54
CA ASP A 146 -0.43 -7.44 3.89
C ASP A 146 -0.60 -5.95 4.22
N GLY A 147 -1.72 -5.61 4.84
CA GLY A 147 -2.08 -4.24 5.15
C GLY A 147 -2.91 -3.57 4.06
N GLU A 148 -3.25 -2.31 4.31
CA GLU A 148 -3.97 -1.48 3.36
C GLU A 148 -2.97 -0.70 2.50
N GLU A 149 -2.98 -0.99 1.19
CA GLU A 149 -2.17 -0.30 0.20
C GLU A 149 -3.03 0.57 -0.72
N PRO A 150 -2.50 1.69 -1.23
CA PRO A 150 -3.18 2.50 -2.23
C PRO A 150 -3.23 1.78 -3.57
N LYS A 151 -4.14 2.21 -4.46
CA LYS A 151 -4.16 1.75 -5.85
C LYS A 151 -2.81 2.04 -6.53
N ALA A 152 -2.36 1.10 -7.35
CA ALA A 152 -1.13 1.21 -8.14
C ALA A 152 -1.44 1.65 -9.58
N GLU A 153 -0.47 2.31 -10.22
CA GLU A 153 -0.48 2.46 -11.68
C GLU A 153 0.09 1.18 -12.30
N ILE A 154 -0.76 0.45 -13.04
CA ILE A 154 -0.41 -0.86 -13.61
C ILE A 154 -0.33 -0.74 -15.14
N PRO A 155 0.86 -0.93 -15.73
CA PRO A 155 1.02 -0.86 -17.18
C PRO A 155 0.09 -1.84 -17.91
N GLY A 156 -0.63 -1.35 -18.92
CA GLY A 156 -1.58 -2.16 -19.69
C GLY A 156 -2.94 -2.37 -19.00
N TYR A 157 -3.18 -1.72 -17.88
CA TYR A 157 -4.45 -1.77 -17.15
C TYR A 157 -4.93 -0.38 -16.78
N ARG A 158 -6.22 -0.20 -16.79
CA ARG A 158 -6.94 0.97 -16.31
C ARG A 158 -7.54 0.65 -14.94
N PHE A 159 -7.36 1.51 -13.96
CA PHE A 159 -8.06 1.40 -12.67
C PHE A 159 -9.56 1.62 -12.86
N VAL A 160 -10.38 0.75 -12.25
CA VAL A 160 -11.85 0.83 -12.29
C VAL A 160 -12.38 1.34 -10.96
N GLU A 161 -12.14 0.59 -9.88
CA GLU A 161 -12.66 0.92 -8.55
C GLU A 161 -11.84 0.28 -7.44
N THR A 162 -12.04 0.78 -6.22
CA THR A 162 -11.57 0.13 -4.99
C THR A 162 -12.77 -0.44 -4.25
N LYS A 163 -12.74 -1.73 -3.95
CA LYS A 163 -13.72 -2.43 -3.13
C LYS A 163 -13.16 -2.65 -1.73
N LYS A 164 -13.89 -2.22 -0.71
CA LYS A 164 -13.65 -2.59 0.69
C LYS A 164 -14.56 -3.76 1.04
N LEU A 165 -13.95 -4.87 1.43
CA LEU A 165 -14.67 -6.07 1.80
C LEU A 165 -15.14 -6.00 3.26
N PRO A 166 -16.20 -6.75 3.65
CA PRO A 166 -16.73 -6.71 5.02
C PRO A 166 -15.71 -7.10 6.11
N ASN A 167 -14.73 -7.92 5.76
CA ASN A 167 -13.65 -8.35 6.65
C ASN A 167 -12.49 -7.33 6.73
N GLY A 168 -12.59 -6.17 6.05
CA GLY A 168 -11.57 -5.12 6.05
C GLY A 168 -10.54 -5.23 4.92
N ASP A 169 -10.53 -6.33 4.16
CA ASP A 169 -9.65 -6.47 2.99
C ASP A 169 -10.01 -5.44 1.90
N THR A 170 -9.03 -5.13 1.07
CA THR A 170 -9.18 -4.19 -0.04
C THR A 170 -8.92 -4.91 -1.36
N GLU A 171 -9.76 -4.67 -2.36
CA GLU A 171 -9.52 -5.07 -3.74
C GLU A 171 -9.49 -3.82 -4.62
N HIS A 172 -8.38 -3.61 -5.32
CA HIS A 172 -8.28 -2.65 -6.41
C HIS A 172 -8.58 -3.37 -7.70
N VAL A 173 -9.68 -3.00 -8.34
CA VAL A 173 -10.17 -3.63 -9.57
C VAL A 173 -9.69 -2.86 -10.78
N TYR A 174 -9.19 -3.59 -11.76
CA TYR A 174 -8.64 -3.05 -13.00
C TYR A 174 -9.25 -3.72 -14.22
N GLU A 175 -9.15 -3.06 -15.33
CA GLU A 175 -9.51 -3.57 -16.65
C GLU A 175 -8.33 -3.43 -17.60
N LYS A 176 -8.05 -4.45 -18.39
CA LYS A 176 -7.02 -4.36 -19.41
C LYS A 176 -7.38 -3.29 -20.42
N VAL A 177 -6.43 -2.44 -20.76
CA VAL A 177 -6.55 -1.59 -21.96
C VAL A 177 -6.25 -2.44 -23.19
N THR A 178 -6.82 -2.06 -24.33
CA THR A 178 -6.69 -2.81 -25.57
C THR A 178 -6.26 -1.91 -26.73
N THR A 179 -5.68 -2.52 -27.76
CA THR A 179 -5.37 -1.84 -29.02
C THR A 179 -6.13 -2.51 -30.15
N SER A 180 -6.86 -1.72 -30.94
CA SER A 180 -7.60 -2.16 -32.11
C SER A 180 -7.08 -1.50 -33.38
N TYR A 181 -7.25 -2.20 -34.51
CA TYR A 181 -6.86 -1.77 -35.86
C TYR A 181 -8.13 -1.68 -36.69
N VAL A 182 -8.54 -0.45 -37.02
CA VAL A 182 -9.85 -0.18 -37.67
C VAL A 182 -9.69 0.68 -38.94
N ASP A 183 -10.67 0.62 -39.80
CA ASP A 183 -10.74 1.54 -40.93
C ASP A 183 -11.30 2.93 -40.55
N GLU A 184 -11.45 3.85 -41.50
CA GLU A 184 -11.98 5.20 -41.25
C GLU A 184 -13.45 5.22 -40.78
N ASN A 185 -14.19 4.11 -40.95
CA ASN A 185 -15.57 3.96 -40.44
C ASN A 185 -15.62 3.36 -39.04
N GLY A 186 -14.48 2.88 -38.53
CA GLY A 186 -14.39 2.18 -37.24
C GLY A 186 -14.57 0.66 -37.36
N ASP A 187 -14.63 0.12 -38.57
CA ASP A 187 -14.76 -1.31 -38.78
C ASP A 187 -13.41 -2.02 -38.60
N PRO A 188 -13.39 -3.18 -37.90
CA PRO A 188 -12.16 -3.95 -37.69
C PRO A 188 -11.53 -4.41 -39.00
N ILE A 189 -10.21 -4.24 -39.14
CA ILE A 189 -9.48 -4.71 -40.32
C ILE A 189 -9.28 -6.22 -40.23
N PRO A 190 -9.74 -6.99 -41.23
CA PRO A 190 -9.60 -8.44 -41.23
C PRO A 190 -8.15 -8.90 -41.03
N GLY A 191 -7.96 -9.93 -40.20
CA GLY A 191 -6.64 -10.47 -39.87
C GLY A 191 -5.84 -9.66 -38.80
N ASN A 192 -6.41 -8.57 -38.32
CA ASN A 192 -5.81 -7.74 -37.27
C ASN A 192 -6.74 -7.66 -36.03
N PRO A 193 -6.76 -8.69 -35.20
CA PRO A 193 -7.62 -8.72 -34.01
C PRO A 193 -7.21 -7.62 -33.01
N THR A 194 -8.13 -7.26 -32.11
CA THR A 194 -7.83 -6.44 -30.94
C THR A 194 -6.83 -7.16 -30.06
N GLU A 195 -5.82 -6.46 -29.57
CA GLU A 195 -4.74 -6.97 -28.74
C GLU A 195 -4.77 -6.33 -27.34
N ASP A 196 -4.32 -7.08 -26.33
CA ASP A 196 -4.19 -6.58 -24.96
C ASP A 196 -3.03 -5.58 -24.86
N GLY A 197 -3.25 -4.53 -24.07
CA GLY A 197 -2.28 -3.48 -23.82
C GLY A 197 -2.17 -2.45 -24.95
N GLU A 198 -1.28 -1.48 -24.74
CA GLU A 198 -0.91 -0.53 -25.78
C GLU A 198 0.07 -1.18 -26.77
N GLN A 199 -0.32 -1.28 -28.03
CA GLN A 199 0.48 -1.86 -29.10
C GLN A 199 0.85 -0.78 -30.13
N PRO A 200 2.02 -0.87 -30.77
CA PRO A 200 2.40 0.04 -31.84
C PRO A 200 1.53 -0.17 -33.07
N LYS A 201 1.43 0.87 -33.92
CA LYS A 201 0.84 0.71 -35.26
C LYS A 201 1.56 -0.37 -36.07
N LYS A 202 0.83 -1.08 -36.89
CA LYS A 202 1.33 -2.13 -37.79
C LYS A 202 1.31 -1.66 -39.25
N ASP A 203 2.18 -2.23 -40.05
CA ASP A 203 2.05 -2.14 -41.54
C ASP A 203 1.05 -3.21 -41.99
N ILE A 204 -0.11 -2.76 -42.49
CA ILE A 204 -1.20 -3.64 -42.88
C ILE A 204 -1.32 -3.61 -44.40
N PRO A 205 -1.09 -4.74 -45.10
CA PRO A 205 -1.18 -4.78 -46.59
C PRO A 205 -2.54 -4.31 -47.10
N GLY A 206 -2.55 -3.38 -48.04
CA GLY A 206 -3.78 -2.80 -48.62
C GLY A 206 -4.42 -1.68 -47.81
N TYR A 207 -3.72 -1.20 -46.76
CA TYR A 207 -4.16 -0.08 -45.91
C TYR A 207 -3.01 0.87 -45.61
N ASP A 208 -3.30 2.17 -45.62
CA ASP A 208 -2.40 3.24 -45.23
C ASP A 208 -2.77 3.71 -43.83
N PHE A 209 -1.77 3.83 -42.92
CA PHE A 209 -1.99 4.37 -41.60
C PHE A 209 -2.41 5.84 -41.64
N VAL A 210 -3.48 6.21 -40.94
CA VAL A 210 -3.99 7.59 -40.86
C VAL A 210 -3.62 8.24 -39.57
N LYS A 211 -4.04 7.68 -38.42
CA LYS A 211 -3.79 8.23 -37.10
C LYS A 211 -4.00 7.20 -35.97
N THR A 212 -3.48 7.51 -34.82
CA THR A 212 -3.79 6.82 -33.55
C THR A 212 -4.73 7.70 -32.71
N VAL A 213 -5.73 7.09 -32.12
CA VAL A 213 -6.64 7.71 -31.15
C VAL A 213 -6.61 6.88 -29.87
N VAL A 214 -6.53 7.56 -28.72
CA VAL A 214 -6.71 6.93 -27.40
C VAL A 214 -8.03 7.43 -26.85
N ASP A 215 -8.90 6.50 -26.44
CA ASP A 215 -10.20 6.85 -25.86
C ASP A 215 -10.08 7.26 -24.37
N LYS A 216 -11.19 7.68 -23.76
CA LYS A 216 -11.26 8.08 -22.34
C LYS A 216 -10.93 6.93 -21.38
N ASP A 217 -11.01 5.70 -21.84
CA ASP A 217 -10.77 4.47 -21.09
C ASP A 217 -9.34 3.94 -21.27
N GLY A 218 -8.50 4.66 -22.06
CA GLY A 218 -7.11 4.32 -22.32
C GLY A 218 -6.91 3.28 -23.42
N ASN A 219 -7.99 2.85 -24.13
CA ASN A 219 -7.84 1.95 -25.26
C ASN A 219 -7.30 2.72 -26.47
N THR A 220 -6.43 2.05 -27.21
CA THR A 220 -5.81 2.61 -28.42
C THR A 220 -6.52 2.11 -29.67
N GLN A 221 -6.78 3.01 -30.61
CA GLN A 221 -7.26 2.68 -31.96
C GLN A 221 -6.27 3.20 -32.99
N HIS A 222 -5.73 2.33 -33.80
CA HIS A 222 -4.99 2.68 -34.98
C HIS A 222 -5.95 2.69 -36.18
N ILE A 223 -6.15 3.88 -36.77
CA ILE A 223 -7.10 4.10 -37.87
C ILE A 223 -6.34 4.08 -39.20
N TYR A 224 -6.86 3.33 -40.16
CA TYR A 224 -6.27 3.12 -41.46
C TYR A 224 -7.27 3.44 -42.56
N LYS A 225 -6.74 3.79 -43.74
CA LYS A 225 -7.50 3.98 -44.96
C LYS A 225 -7.15 2.88 -45.94
N LYS A 226 -8.18 2.27 -46.57
CA LYS A 226 -7.96 1.25 -47.60
C LYS A 226 -7.29 1.87 -48.84
N THR A 227 -6.14 1.32 -49.24
CA THR A 227 -5.45 1.72 -50.48
C THR A 227 -6.28 1.31 -51.68
N VAL A 228 -6.70 2.28 -52.45
CA VAL A 228 -7.28 2.02 -53.79
C VAL A 228 -6.14 1.81 -54.75
N THR A 229 -5.90 0.59 -55.18
CA THR A 229 -5.04 0.34 -56.31
C THR A 229 -5.71 1.00 -57.52
N PRO A 230 -5.09 1.96 -58.21
CA PRO A 230 -5.70 2.51 -59.41
C PRO A 230 -5.93 1.38 -60.37
N THR A 231 -7.18 1.23 -60.83
CA THR A 231 -7.49 0.30 -61.90
C THR A 231 -6.57 0.62 -63.08
N PRO A 232 -5.83 -0.34 -63.67
CA PRO A 232 -5.03 -0.06 -64.86
C PRO A 232 -5.95 0.60 -65.91
N MET A 233 -5.55 1.81 -66.33
CA MET A 233 -6.27 2.46 -67.43
C MET A 233 -6.32 1.47 -68.59
N PRO A 234 -7.49 1.20 -69.16
CA PRO A 234 -7.53 0.33 -70.33
C PRO A 234 -6.56 0.88 -71.41
N ASP A 235 -5.74 -0.02 -71.90
CA ASP A 235 -4.75 0.27 -72.96
C ASP A 235 -5.41 1.13 -74.03
N PRO A 236 -4.84 2.29 -74.35
CA PRO A 236 -5.46 3.15 -75.36
C PRO A 236 -5.64 2.33 -76.70
N THR A 237 -6.86 2.24 -77.17
CA THR A 237 -7.20 1.63 -78.43
C THR A 237 -6.23 2.17 -79.46
N PRO A 238 -5.58 1.31 -80.31
CA PRO A 238 -4.61 1.79 -81.26
C PRO A 238 -5.32 2.80 -82.21
N THR A 239 -4.81 4.02 -82.20
CA THR A 239 -5.26 5.09 -83.09
C THR A 239 -5.01 4.65 -84.49
N PRO A 240 -6.01 4.73 -85.40
CA PRO A 240 -5.79 4.39 -86.87
C PRO A 240 -4.65 5.27 -87.39
N GLU A 241 -3.76 4.64 -88.12
CA GLU A 241 -2.59 5.20 -88.80
C GLU A 241 -2.98 6.47 -89.52
N PRO A 242 -2.34 7.62 -89.34
CA PRO A 242 -2.71 8.83 -90.07
C PRO A 242 -2.34 8.74 -91.53
N GLN A 243 -3.31 9.05 -92.35
CA GLN A 243 -3.08 9.20 -93.83
C GLN A 243 -1.94 10.22 -94.04
N PRO A 244 -1.09 10.01 -95.08
CA PRO A 244 0.01 10.93 -95.40
C PRO A 244 -0.50 12.32 -95.67
N GLN A 245 -0.15 13.27 -94.90
CA GLN A 245 -0.41 14.70 -95.09
C GLN A 245 0.47 15.26 -96.23
N PRO A 246 -0.06 16.12 -97.07
CA PRO A 246 0.75 16.79 -98.07
C PRO A 246 1.85 17.64 -97.49
N THR A 247 3.02 17.57 -98.09
CA THR A 247 4.28 18.25 -97.71
C THR A 247 4.06 19.74 -97.48
N PRO A 248 4.44 20.31 -96.33
CA PRO A 248 4.33 21.74 -96.11
C PRO A 248 5.36 22.53 -96.91
N GLN A 249 4.90 23.66 -97.42
CA GLN A 249 5.81 24.68 -97.98
C GLN A 249 6.79 25.25 -96.95
N PRO A 250 7.98 25.63 -97.35
CA PRO A 250 8.95 26.16 -96.38
C PRO A 250 8.48 27.48 -95.76
N GLN A 251 8.39 27.53 -94.47
CA GLN A 251 8.10 28.70 -93.73
C GLN A 251 9.34 29.62 -93.63
N PRO A 252 9.18 30.94 -93.57
CA PRO A 252 10.30 31.84 -93.45
C PRO A 252 10.93 31.73 -92.08
N THR A 253 12.24 31.88 -92.02
CA THR A 253 13.11 31.80 -90.84
C THR A 253 12.70 32.83 -89.80
N PRO A 254 12.50 32.47 -88.56
CA PRO A 254 12.18 33.46 -87.47
C PRO A 254 13.41 34.30 -87.11
N GLU A 255 13.15 35.56 -86.90
CA GLU A 255 14.13 36.55 -86.30
C GLU A 255 14.61 36.14 -84.94
N PRO A 256 15.85 36.43 -84.57
CA PRO A 256 16.39 36.06 -83.28
C PRO A 256 15.72 36.81 -82.09
N GLN A 257 15.19 36.06 -81.13
CA GLN A 257 14.65 36.61 -79.88
C GLN A 257 15.76 37.30 -79.02
N PRO A 258 15.42 38.38 -78.39
CA PRO A 258 16.36 39.06 -77.43
C PRO A 258 16.67 38.19 -76.23
N THR A 259 17.92 38.20 -75.89
CA THR A 259 18.52 37.51 -74.70
C THR A 259 17.79 37.91 -73.43
N PRO A 260 17.47 36.99 -72.54
CA PRO A 260 16.87 37.29 -71.25
C PRO A 260 17.86 38.03 -70.34
N GLN A 261 17.36 39.10 -69.71
CA GLN A 261 18.08 39.83 -68.66
C GLN A 261 18.34 38.93 -67.44
N PRO A 262 19.47 39.10 -66.75
CA PRO A 262 19.78 38.32 -65.55
C PRO A 262 18.81 38.69 -64.42
N GLN A 263 18.23 37.64 -63.76
CA GLN A 263 17.45 37.78 -62.54
C GLN A 263 18.27 38.33 -61.39
N PRO A 264 17.69 39.20 -60.56
CA PRO A 264 18.38 39.69 -59.37
C PRO A 264 18.59 38.54 -58.37
N THR A 265 19.78 38.55 -57.79
CA THR A 265 20.23 37.64 -56.74
C THR A 265 19.32 37.81 -55.50
N PRO A 266 18.85 36.74 -54.86
CA PRO A 266 18.07 36.84 -53.63
C PRO A 266 18.92 37.42 -52.48
N GLU A 267 18.33 38.37 -51.76
CA GLU A 267 18.87 38.95 -50.52
C GLU A 267 19.05 37.85 -49.45
N PRO A 268 20.11 37.93 -48.64
CA PRO A 268 20.33 36.95 -47.56
C PRO A 268 19.23 37.07 -46.48
N GLN A 269 18.63 35.95 -46.12
CA GLN A 269 17.71 35.81 -45.00
C GLN A 269 18.37 36.26 -43.68
N PRO A 270 17.64 36.98 -42.83
CA PRO A 270 18.16 37.37 -41.52
C PRO A 270 18.39 36.16 -40.65
N THR A 271 19.52 36.14 -39.98
CA THR A 271 19.93 35.17 -38.97
C THR A 271 18.90 35.13 -37.82
N PRO A 272 18.52 33.96 -37.32
CA PRO A 272 17.59 33.86 -36.18
C PRO A 272 18.21 34.52 -34.94
N GLN A 273 17.44 35.37 -34.27
CA GLN A 273 17.76 35.91 -32.96
C GLN A 273 17.86 34.80 -31.92
N PRO A 274 18.79 34.89 -30.97
CA PRO A 274 18.85 33.96 -29.87
C PRO A 274 17.60 34.09 -28.98
N LYS A 275 17.03 32.91 -28.67
CA LYS A 275 15.94 32.72 -27.71
C LYS A 275 16.34 33.29 -26.34
N PRO A 276 15.47 34.01 -25.62
CA PRO A 276 15.76 34.46 -24.27
C PRO A 276 16.01 33.26 -23.35
N GLU A 277 17.09 33.33 -22.57
CA GLU A 277 17.40 32.39 -21.51
C GLU A 277 16.34 32.49 -20.41
N GLU A 278 15.78 31.34 -20.01
CA GLU A 278 14.98 31.19 -18.79
C GLU A 278 15.85 31.53 -17.57
N PRO A 279 15.31 32.19 -16.56
CA PRO A 279 16.05 32.48 -15.34
C PRO A 279 16.38 31.19 -14.58
N THR A 280 17.67 30.94 -14.44
CA THR A 280 18.21 29.88 -13.59
C THR A 280 17.89 30.14 -12.13
N ILE A 281 17.08 29.26 -11.53
CA ILE A 281 16.89 29.21 -10.08
C ILE A 281 18.20 28.70 -9.45
N PRO A 282 18.72 29.34 -8.39
CA PRO A 282 19.96 28.89 -7.76
C PRO A 282 19.73 27.53 -7.11
N VAL A 283 20.51 26.54 -7.55
CA VAL A 283 20.60 25.21 -6.94
C VAL A 283 21.26 25.36 -5.58
N VAL A 284 20.48 25.09 -4.53
CA VAL A 284 21.00 24.86 -3.18
C VAL A 284 21.75 23.54 -3.21
N PRO A 285 22.99 23.44 -2.70
CA PRO A 285 23.70 22.17 -2.67
C PRO A 285 23.01 21.21 -1.68
N GLU A 286 22.46 20.10 -2.19
CA GLU A 286 22.07 18.95 -1.38
C GLU A 286 23.31 18.35 -0.73
N THR A 287 23.42 18.52 0.58
CA THR A 287 24.29 17.69 1.41
C THR A 287 23.69 16.28 1.43
N LYS A 288 24.33 15.36 0.73
CA LYS A 288 24.09 13.93 0.87
C LYS A 288 24.50 13.52 2.28
N GLU A 289 23.55 13.39 3.19
CA GLU A 289 23.73 12.58 4.39
C GLU A 289 23.67 11.11 3.99
N GLU A 290 24.82 10.47 4.08
CA GLU A 290 25.01 9.06 3.91
C GLU A 290 24.31 8.33 5.08
N VAL A 291 23.14 7.76 4.82
CA VAL A 291 22.45 6.90 5.78
C VAL A 291 23.25 5.61 5.90
N LYS A 292 24.06 5.52 6.95
CA LYS A 292 24.75 4.27 7.33
C LYS A 292 23.71 3.25 7.73
N TYR A 293 23.57 2.21 6.91
CA TYR A 293 22.87 0.98 7.23
C TYR A 293 23.54 0.33 8.46
N ILE A 294 22.79 0.17 9.54
CA ILE A 294 23.23 -0.54 10.75
C ILE A 294 22.79 -1.99 10.60
N ASP A 295 23.75 -2.88 10.47
CA ASP A 295 23.56 -4.33 10.48
C ASP A 295 23.04 -4.79 11.87
N PRO A 296 21.88 -5.44 11.96
CA PRO A 296 21.30 -5.88 13.22
C PRO A 296 22.05 -7.05 13.91
N GLN A 297 23.16 -7.51 13.38
CA GLN A 297 23.88 -8.68 13.91
C GLN A 297 25.14 -8.38 14.74
N ASN A 298 25.47 -7.10 15.04
CA ASN A 298 26.63 -6.78 15.88
C ASN A 298 26.33 -5.66 16.91
N PRO A 299 26.04 -5.99 18.20
CA PRO A 299 25.63 -5.03 19.21
C PRO A 299 26.79 -4.34 19.98
N THR A 300 27.99 -4.19 19.44
CA THR A 300 29.11 -3.53 20.12
C THR A 300 29.64 -2.31 19.37
N ALA A 301 28.85 -1.21 19.40
CA ALA A 301 29.38 0.11 19.14
C ALA A 301 28.88 1.05 20.25
N GLN A 302 29.74 1.34 21.22
CA GLN A 302 29.52 2.36 22.25
C GLN A 302 29.40 3.75 21.61
N LEU A 303 28.31 4.46 21.90
CA LEU A 303 28.15 5.87 21.60
C LEU A 303 28.87 6.74 22.64
N PRO A 304 29.50 7.85 22.23
CA PRO A 304 30.10 8.79 23.17
C PRO A 304 29.03 9.55 23.94
N ASN A 305 29.22 9.62 25.25
CA ASN A 305 28.39 10.28 26.22
C ASN A 305 28.58 11.79 26.13
N THR A 306 27.60 12.55 25.63
CA THR A 306 27.49 13.99 25.92
C THR A 306 26.11 14.24 26.51
N GLY A 307 26.12 14.55 27.81
CA GLY A 307 24.91 14.82 28.55
C GLY A 307 24.20 16.09 28.18
N THR A 308 22.89 15.98 28.08
CA THR A 308 21.95 17.01 28.55
C THR A 308 20.63 16.31 28.86
N LYS A 309 20.15 16.53 30.07
CA LYS A 309 18.84 16.11 30.54
C LYS A 309 17.78 16.93 29.80
N GLU A 310 16.91 16.27 29.03
CA GLU A 310 15.55 16.73 28.84
C GLU A 310 14.61 15.54 28.65
N SER A 311 13.47 15.65 29.30
CA SER A 311 12.45 14.64 29.53
C SER A 311 11.81 14.14 28.24
N SER A 312 11.78 12.82 28.08
CA SER A 312 11.07 12.08 27.05
C SER A 312 9.54 12.23 27.20
N THR A 313 8.93 13.04 26.34
CA THR A 313 7.47 13.05 26.10
C THR A 313 7.12 12.84 24.63
N ALA A 314 8.04 12.30 23.83
CA ALA A 314 7.83 12.08 22.39
C ALA A 314 7.37 10.66 22.01
N GLY A 315 7.20 9.76 22.98
CA GLY A 315 6.80 8.37 22.74
C GLY A 315 5.30 8.08 22.72
N LEU A 316 4.45 9.04 23.13
CA LEU A 316 3.01 8.81 23.30
C LEU A 316 2.12 9.37 22.19
N ALA A 317 2.65 10.10 21.20
CA ALA A 317 1.84 10.78 20.20
C ALA A 317 1.48 9.92 18.97
N ILE A 318 2.12 8.78 18.74
CA ILE A 318 1.89 7.94 17.57
C ILE A 318 0.78 6.90 17.77
N PHE A 319 0.47 6.52 19.01
CA PHE A 319 -0.58 5.54 19.28
C PHE A 319 -2.00 6.12 19.42
N SER A 320 -2.16 7.44 19.52
CA SER A 320 -3.49 8.06 19.68
C SER A 320 -4.23 8.29 18.35
N ALA A 321 -3.56 8.19 17.21
CA ALA A 321 -4.18 8.43 15.90
C ALA A 321 -4.93 7.22 15.32
N LEU A 322 -4.64 5.99 15.78
CA LEU A 322 -5.35 4.79 15.30
C LEU A 322 -6.58 4.41 16.14
N ALA A 323 -6.73 4.93 17.36
CA ALA A 323 -7.88 4.64 18.22
C ALA A 323 -9.08 5.56 17.98
N GLY A 324 -8.95 6.60 17.15
CA GLY A 324 -9.99 7.61 16.91
C GLY A 324 -10.97 7.34 15.76
N LEU A 325 -10.80 6.27 14.99
CA LEU A 325 -11.60 6.03 13.78
C LEU A 325 -12.71 4.98 13.91
N SER A 326 -12.93 4.40 15.09
CA SER A 326 -13.97 3.37 15.29
C SER A 326 -15.21 3.83 16.06
N LEU A 327 -15.45 5.14 16.21
CA LEU A 327 -16.57 5.69 17.00
C LEU A 327 -17.52 6.59 16.19
N PHE A 328 -17.71 6.34 14.90
CA PHE A 328 -18.80 6.97 14.15
C PHE A 328 -19.58 5.92 13.35
N GLY A 329 -20.77 5.67 13.83
CA GLY A 329 -21.81 5.05 13.03
C GLY A 329 -22.61 4.00 13.75
N PHE A 330 -23.65 4.39 14.44
CA PHE A 330 -25.00 3.82 14.32
C PHE A 330 -25.95 4.54 15.30
N ALA A 331 -26.32 5.76 14.93
CA ALA A 331 -27.55 6.34 15.45
C ALA A 331 -28.70 5.87 14.55
N LYS A 332 -29.42 4.83 14.99
CA LYS A 332 -30.65 4.36 14.38
C LYS A 332 -31.73 5.39 14.67
N ARG A 333 -32.14 6.18 13.70
CA ARG A 333 -33.35 6.99 13.76
C ARG A 333 -34.58 6.07 13.77
N LYS A 334 -35.26 6.04 14.89
CA LYS A 334 -36.62 5.54 15.05
C LYS A 334 -37.54 6.55 14.35
N LYS A 335 -38.30 6.13 13.35
CA LYS A 335 -39.40 6.86 12.76
C LYS A 335 -40.63 6.37 13.48
N GLU A 336 -41.25 7.27 14.22
CA GLU A 336 -42.66 7.15 14.65
C GLU A 336 -43.52 7.64 13.50
N ASP A 337 -44.35 6.78 13.02
CA ASP A 337 -45.80 6.88 12.81
C ASP A 337 -46.28 5.56 12.21
#